data_229a7c567902aae765e52a053a807d28
#
_entry.id   229a7c567902aae765e52a053a807d28
#
_cell.length_a   1.000
_cell.length_b   1.000
_cell.length_c   1.000
_cell.angle_alpha   90.00
_cell.angle_beta   90.00
_cell.angle_gamma   90.00
#
_symmetry.space_group_name_H-M   'P 1'
#
loop_
_entity.id
_entity.type
_entity.pdbx_description
1 polymer ?
#
loop_
_entity_poly.entity_id
_entity_poly.type
_entity_poly.pdbx_seq_one_letter_code
_entity_poly.pdbx_strand_id
1 'polypeptide(L)'
;MKITLVKKVLADGSLCGKCRDVQERLEAKGHLSLIDRTLIADVRDPQSAGITIARQYKVERAPFFIVEREGQEAEIYTIYAKFAKEVLQPAGRL
;
A
#
# COMPACT_ATOMS: atom_id res chain seq x y z
N MET A 1 -7.01 -0.17 13.86
CA MET A 1 -6.72 0.27 12.46
C MET A 1 -5.82 -0.76 11.81
N LYS A 2 -6.16 -1.15 10.60
CA LYS A 2 -5.34 -2.09 9.82
C LYS A 2 -4.91 -1.42 8.53
N ILE A 3 -3.60 -1.41 8.27
CA ILE A 3 -3.02 -0.77 7.09
C ILE A 3 -2.46 -1.84 6.16
N THR A 4 -2.94 -1.86 4.93
CA THR A 4 -2.46 -2.75 3.87
C THR A 4 -1.74 -1.92 2.82
N LEU A 5 -0.52 -2.34 2.47
CA LEU A 5 0.22 -1.78 1.35
C LEU A 5 0.12 -2.76 0.17
N VAL A 6 -0.25 -2.25 -1.00
CA VAL A 6 -0.26 -3.04 -2.22
C VAL A 6 0.86 -2.55 -3.12
N LYS A 7 1.78 -3.46 -3.46
CA LYS A 7 2.93 -3.18 -4.33
C LYS A 7 2.77 -3.94 -5.64
N LYS A 8 3.31 -3.37 -6.71
CA LYS A 8 3.23 -3.97 -8.04
C LYS A 8 4.56 -4.57 -8.45
N VAL A 9 4.52 -5.80 -8.94
CA VAL A 9 5.66 -6.48 -9.54
C VAL A 9 5.44 -6.52 -11.05
N LEU A 10 6.45 -6.08 -11.79
CA LEU A 10 6.40 -5.96 -13.24
C LEU A 10 6.65 -7.30 -13.94
N ALA A 11 6.47 -7.32 -15.27
CA ALA A 11 6.61 -8.55 -16.05
C ALA A 11 8.00 -9.18 -15.95
N ASP A 12 9.04 -8.40 -15.70
CA ASP A 12 10.41 -8.91 -15.53
C ASP A 12 10.71 -9.37 -14.10
N GLY A 13 9.71 -9.34 -13.20
CA GLY A 13 9.87 -9.74 -11.82
C GLY A 13 10.36 -8.65 -10.89
N SER A 14 10.67 -7.47 -11.41
CA SER A 14 11.14 -6.36 -10.59
C SER A 14 9.97 -5.61 -9.94
N LEU A 15 10.25 -4.97 -8.81
CA LEU A 15 9.30 -4.09 -8.14
C LEU A 15 9.17 -2.80 -8.96
N CYS A 16 7.94 -2.31 -9.12
CA CYS A 16 7.68 -1.06 -9.80
C CYS A 16 8.45 0.09 -9.12
N GLY A 17 8.94 1.05 -9.91
CA GLY A 17 9.79 2.12 -9.39
C GLY A 17 9.14 2.97 -8.30
N LYS A 18 7.87 3.32 -8.46
CA LYS A 18 7.14 4.07 -7.42
C LYS A 18 6.95 3.26 -6.15
N CYS A 19 6.76 1.96 -6.28
CA CYS A 19 6.63 1.07 -5.13
C CYS A 19 7.95 1.00 -4.36
N ARG A 20 9.06 0.97 -5.06
CA ARG A 20 10.40 0.97 -4.45
C ARG A 20 10.64 2.27 -3.69
N ASP A 21 10.30 3.41 -4.31
CA ASP A 21 10.46 4.72 -3.66
C ASP A 21 9.67 4.81 -2.36
N VAL A 22 8.42 4.37 -2.38
CA VAL A 22 7.57 4.39 -1.19
C VAL A 22 8.13 3.46 -0.11
N GLN A 23 8.58 2.28 -0.49
CA GLN A 23 9.18 1.34 0.46
C GLN A 23 10.40 1.94 1.13
N GLU A 24 11.29 2.57 0.35
CA GLU A 24 12.49 3.21 0.90
C GLU A 24 12.13 4.34 1.86
N ARG A 25 11.11 5.13 1.55
CA ARG A 25 10.65 6.19 2.45
C ARG A 25 10.07 5.65 3.75
N LEU A 26 9.30 4.58 3.67
CA LEU A 26 8.76 3.92 4.87
C LEU A 26 9.89 3.40 5.75
N GLU A 27 10.90 2.78 5.15
CA GLU A 27 12.06 2.28 5.88
C GLU A 27 12.83 3.41 6.54
N ALA A 28 13.13 4.45 5.78
CA ALA A 28 13.94 5.58 6.26
C ALA A 28 13.30 6.29 7.45
N LYS A 29 11.98 6.31 7.52
CA LYS A 29 11.25 6.98 8.60
C LYS A 29 10.81 6.03 9.71
N GLY A 30 11.15 4.75 9.61
CA GLY A 30 10.76 3.77 10.61
C GLY A 30 9.27 3.45 10.62
N HIS A 31 8.58 3.64 9.49
CA HIS A 31 7.14 3.43 9.40
C HIS A 31 6.73 2.05 8.90
N LEU A 32 7.68 1.20 8.50
CA LEU A 32 7.34 -0.15 8.03
C LEU A 32 6.58 -0.95 9.07
N SER A 33 6.90 -0.77 10.34
CA SER A 33 6.21 -1.46 11.43
C SER A 33 4.73 -1.08 11.57
N LEU A 34 4.31 0.02 10.96
CA LEU A 34 2.92 0.46 10.97
C LEU A 34 2.10 -0.22 9.88
N ILE A 35 2.75 -0.85 8.92
CA ILE A 35 2.08 -1.59 7.84
C ILE A 35 1.75 -2.99 8.35
N ASP A 36 0.46 -3.30 8.44
CA ASP A 36 0.02 -4.58 8.99
C ASP A 36 0.13 -5.71 7.98
N ARG A 37 -0.04 -5.39 6.70
CA ARG A 37 -0.06 -6.39 5.65
C ARG A 37 0.45 -5.79 4.34
N THR A 38 1.23 -6.58 3.60
CA THR A 38 1.67 -6.20 2.25
C THR A 38 1.17 -7.26 1.26
N LEU A 39 0.50 -6.80 0.21
CA LEU A 39 0.03 -7.66 -0.86
C LEU A 39 0.75 -7.30 -2.16
N ILE A 40 1.00 -8.31 -2.98
CA ILE A 40 1.70 -8.13 -4.26
C ILE A 40 0.69 -8.24 -5.41
N ALA A 41 0.67 -7.19 -6.24
CA ALA A 41 -0.03 -7.19 -7.51
C ALA A 41 0.99 -7.57 -8.59
N ASP A 42 1.09 -8.87 -8.87
CA ASP A 42 2.05 -9.39 -9.85
C ASP A 42 1.37 -9.39 -11.22
N VAL A 43 1.89 -8.57 -12.15
CA VAL A 43 1.28 -8.46 -13.48
C VAL A 43 1.33 -9.75 -14.28
N ARG A 44 2.19 -10.71 -13.88
CA ARG A 44 2.29 -12.02 -14.51
C ARG A 44 1.22 -12.99 -13.99
N ASP A 45 0.58 -12.65 -12.87
CA ASP A 45 -0.42 -13.51 -12.24
C ASP A 45 -1.70 -12.70 -11.97
N PRO A 46 -2.70 -12.84 -12.85
CA PRO A 46 -3.97 -12.09 -12.67
C PRO A 46 -4.75 -12.48 -11.42
N GLN A 47 -4.37 -13.56 -10.76
CA GLN A 47 -5.01 -13.99 -9.51
C GLN A 47 -4.20 -13.66 -8.28
N SER A 48 -3.08 -12.91 -8.42
CA SER A 48 -2.30 -12.50 -7.27
C SER A 48 -3.15 -11.64 -6.31
N ALA A 49 -2.82 -11.72 -5.03
CA ALA A 49 -3.60 -11.07 -3.99
C ALA A 49 -3.74 -9.56 -4.20
N GLY A 50 -2.66 -8.91 -4.64
CA GLY A 50 -2.70 -7.47 -4.90
C GLY A 50 -3.59 -7.10 -6.08
N ILE A 51 -3.59 -7.90 -7.15
CA ILE A 51 -4.48 -7.66 -8.29
C ILE A 51 -5.92 -7.89 -7.89
N THR A 52 -6.20 -8.94 -7.14
CA THR A 52 -7.55 -9.24 -6.67
C THR A 52 -8.11 -8.10 -5.84
N ILE A 53 -7.34 -7.59 -4.89
CA ILE A 53 -7.80 -6.50 -4.03
C ILE A 53 -7.91 -5.18 -4.79
N ALA A 54 -7.02 -4.94 -5.77
CA ALA A 54 -7.09 -3.75 -6.61
C ALA A 54 -8.39 -3.73 -7.42
N ARG A 55 -8.80 -4.87 -7.95
CA ARG A 55 -10.08 -4.98 -8.65
C ARG A 55 -11.26 -4.72 -7.73
N GLN A 56 -11.20 -5.26 -6.52
CA GLN A 56 -12.25 -5.05 -5.53
C GLN A 56 -12.49 -3.57 -5.25
N TYR A 57 -11.44 -2.78 -5.13
CA TYR A 57 -11.52 -1.36 -4.83
C TYR A 57 -11.42 -0.47 -6.07
N LYS A 58 -11.36 -1.08 -7.26
CA LYS A 58 -11.29 -0.36 -8.56
C LYS A 58 -10.09 0.59 -8.63
N VAL A 59 -8.94 0.15 -8.15
CA VAL A 59 -7.69 0.91 -8.15
C VAL A 59 -6.80 0.39 -9.28
N GLU A 60 -6.31 1.29 -10.12
CA GLU A 60 -5.46 0.93 -11.26
C GLU A 60 -4.00 1.33 -11.08
N ARG A 61 -3.67 2.02 -9.99
CA ARG A 61 -2.32 2.50 -9.71
C ARG A 61 -1.69 1.74 -8.55
N ALA A 62 -0.37 1.64 -8.58
CA ALA A 62 0.41 1.13 -7.46
C ALA A 62 1.61 2.06 -7.23
N PRO A 63 2.10 2.20 -5.99
CA PRO A 63 1.54 1.56 -4.80
C PRO A 63 0.26 2.23 -4.33
N PHE A 64 -0.55 1.50 -3.56
CA PHE A 64 -1.65 2.14 -2.85
C PHE A 64 -1.81 1.51 -1.47
N PHE A 65 -2.54 2.21 -0.61
CA PHE A 65 -2.75 1.79 0.76
C PHE A 65 -4.24 1.66 1.03
N ILE A 66 -4.60 0.66 1.82
CA ILE A 66 -5.96 0.46 2.29
C ILE A 66 -5.93 0.60 3.80
N VAL A 67 -6.72 1.54 4.32
CA VAL A 67 -6.81 1.78 5.76
C VAL A 67 -8.19 1.35 6.22
N GLU A 68 -8.22 0.34 7.08
CA GLU A 68 -9.46 -0.22 7.61
C GLU A 68 -9.58 0.12 9.08
N ARG A 69 -10.70 0.74 9.46
CA ARG A 69 -11.02 1.06 10.85
C ARG A 69 -12.35 0.42 11.19
N GLU A 70 -12.47 -0.03 12.43
CA GLU A 70 -13.69 -0.68 12.91
C GLU A 70 -14.90 0.25 12.74
N GLY A 71 -15.97 -0.31 12.17
CA GLY A 71 -17.23 0.42 11.98
C GLY A 71 -17.22 1.45 10.87
N GLN A 72 -16.16 1.51 10.05
CA GLN A 72 -16.03 2.47 8.96
C GLN A 72 -15.70 1.77 7.65
N GLU A 73 -16.04 2.43 6.53
CA GLU A 73 -15.62 1.96 5.23
C GLU A 73 -14.11 2.12 5.07
N ALA A 74 -13.50 1.21 4.30
CA ALA A 74 -12.07 1.28 4.01
C ALA A 74 -11.74 2.56 3.25
N GLU A 75 -10.64 3.21 3.63
CA GLU A 75 -10.11 4.36 2.92
C GLU A 75 -8.98 3.93 2.01
N ILE A 76 -8.96 4.45 0.79
CA ILE A 76 -7.96 4.11 -0.21
C ILE A 76 -7.07 5.34 -0.44
N TYR A 77 -5.76 5.14 -0.30
CA TYR A 77 -4.76 6.18 -0.57
C TYR A 77 -3.88 5.77 -1.73
N THR A 78 -3.87 6.56 -2.78
CA THR A 78 -3.01 6.34 -3.94
C THR A 78 -1.85 7.33 -4.01
N ILE A 79 -1.82 8.30 -3.09
CA ILE A 79 -0.78 9.31 -3.00
C ILE A 79 -0.07 9.17 -1.66
N TYR A 80 1.21 8.83 -1.69
CA TYR A 80 1.98 8.58 -0.48
C TYR A 80 2.02 9.77 0.46
N ALA A 81 2.23 10.98 -0.06
CA ALA A 81 2.32 12.17 0.79
C ALA A 81 1.06 12.40 1.61
N LYS A 82 -0.10 12.19 0.99
CA LYS A 82 -1.38 12.32 1.69
C LYS A 82 -1.54 11.23 2.75
N PHE A 83 -1.22 10.00 2.40
CA PHE A 83 -1.26 8.88 3.34
C PHE A 83 -0.35 9.13 4.54
N ALA A 84 0.89 9.57 4.28
CA ALA A 84 1.85 9.84 5.33
C ALA A 84 1.35 10.92 6.29
N LYS A 85 0.80 11.99 5.74
CA LYS A 85 0.30 13.11 6.54
C LYS A 85 -0.93 12.74 7.37
N GLU A 86 -1.87 12.02 6.78
CA GLU A 86 -3.17 11.75 7.43
C GLU A 86 -3.17 10.49 8.29
N VAL A 87 -2.31 9.53 8.00
CA VAL A 87 -2.32 8.23 8.67
C VAL A 87 -1.03 7.95 9.42
N LEU A 88 0.12 8.04 8.76
CA LEU A 88 1.39 7.64 9.36
C LEU A 88 1.86 8.60 10.46
N GLN A 89 1.80 9.91 10.23
CA GLN A 89 2.23 10.89 11.20
C GLN A 89 1.42 10.82 12.50
N PRO A 90 0.08 10.81 12.44
CA PRO A 90 -0.71 10.64 13.66
C PRO A 90 -0.46 9.29 14.35
N ALA A 91 -0.36 8.19 13.59
CA ALA A 91 -0.17 6.86 14.16
C ALA A 91 1.21 6.67 14.78
N GLY A 92 2.23 7.32 14.22
CA GLY A 92 3.60 7.24 14.74
C GLY A 92 3.93 8.25 15.82
N ARG A 93 2.97 9.08 16.19
CA ARG A 93 3.17 10.14 17.19
C ARG A 93 2.70 9.65 18.54
N LEU A 94 3.59 9.14 19.32
CA LEU A 94 3.29 8.67 20.66
C LEU A 94 4.05 9.45 21.72
#